data_ae87b1cd25ec76dad0fe2fbad912517a
#
_entry.id   ae87b1cd25ec76dad0fe2fbad912517a
#
_cell.length_a   1.000
_cell.length_b   1.000
_cell.length_c   1.000
_cell.angle_alpha   90.00
_cell.angle_beta   90.00
_cell.angle_gamma   90.00
#
_symmetry.space_group_name_H-M   'P 1'
#
loop_
_entity.id
_entity.type
_entity.pdbx_description
1 polymer ?
#
loop_
_entity_poly.entity_id
_entity_poly.type
_entity_poly.pdbx_seq_one_letter_code
_entity_poly.pdbx_strand_id
1 'polypeptide(L)'
;MLIETRKLSKIYRVGVERIHALRSVDLNVGDNEMVAIMGSSGSGKSTLMNMIGCLDRPTSGTYLLDGHDVSRMGPAELAKVRNEQVGFVFQSFELLPRQDALQNVELPLIYSGSSKGWGSRRRRAREALARVGLSDRIRHRPNQLSGGQKQRVAIARAILNEPRILMADEPTGNLDSGTTTEILELFRQLHEEGQTVLIVTHEDEVAACCQRVIRLRDGEIASDKPVAEDIAGQSARGDQLSC
;
A
#
# COMPACT_ATOMS: atom_id res chain seq x y z
N MET A 1 -17.86 -1.79 5.14
CA MET A 1 -16.79 -2.30 4.27
C MET A 1 -16.07 -1.12 3.65
N LEU A 2 -14.74 -1.07 3.78
CA LEU A 2 -13.95 0.00 3.19
C LEU A 2 -13.61 -0.29 1.72
N ILE A 3 -13.17 -1.52 1.42
CA ILE A 3 -12.90 -1.99 0.07
C ILE A 3 -13.85 -3.12 -0.25
N GLU A 4 -14.53 -3.03 -1.39
CA GLU A 4 -15.36 -4.12 -1.93
C GLU A 4 -15.13 -4.21 -3.44
N THR A 5 -14.66 -5.37 -3.91
CA THR A 5 -14.57 -5.65 -5.34
C THR A 5 -15.49 -6.79 -5.71
N ARG A 6 -16.18 -6.66 -6.86
CA ARG A 6 -17.08 -7.68 -7.38
C ARG A 6 -16.69 -8.02 -8.82
N LYS A 7 -16.25 -9.25 -9.04
CA LYS A 7 -15.79 -9.80 -10.32
C LYS A 7 -14.79 -8.88 -11.03
N LEU A 8 -13.89 -8.26 -10.23
CA LEU A 8 -12.92 -7.31 -10.73
C LEU A 8 -11.94 -7.99 -11.67
N SER A 9 -11.84 -7.49 -12.90
CA SER A 9 -10.96 -8.09 -13.91
C SER A 9 -10.12 -7.02 -14.61
N LYS A 10 -8.88 -7.39 -14.93
CA LYS A 10 -7.97 -6.53 -15.70
C LYS A 10 -7.31 -7.28 -16.83
N ILE A 11 -7.42 -6.75 -18.03
CA ILE A 11 -6.80 -7.27 -19.24
C ILE A 11 -5.91 -6.16 -19.82
N TYR A 12 -4.63 -6.44 -19.94
CA TYR A 12 -3.69 -5.60 -20.69
C TYR A 12 -3.57 -6.09 -22.13
N ARG A 13 -3.38 -5.16 -23.05
CA ARG A 13 -3.10 -5.45 -24.46
C ARG A 13 -1.67 -5.08 -24.78
N VAL A 14 -0.88 -6.07 -25.22
CA VAL A 14 0.50 -5.87 -25.63
C VAL A 14 0.60 -6.34 -27.10
N GLY A 15 0.49 -5.39 -28.02
CA GLY A 15 0.36 -5.70 -29.45
C GLY A 15 -0.93 -6.47 -29.73
N VAL A 16 -0.81 -7.71 -30.21
CA VAL A 16 -1.94 -8.61 -30.53
C VAL A 16 -2.34 -9.49 -29.32
N GLU A 17 -1.51 -9.58 -28.30
CA GLU A 17 -1.73 -10.43 -27.15
C GLU A 17 -2.61 -9.76 -26.10
N ARG A 18 -3.40 -10.60 -25.39
CA ARG A 18 -4.23 -10.20 -24.26
C ARG A 18 -3.74 -10.89 -22.99
N ILE A 19 -3.22 -10.11 -22.05
CA ILE A 19 -2.74 -10.60 -20.76
C ILE A 19 -3.85 -10.40 -19.73
N HIS A 20 -4.41 -11.48 -19.23
CA HIS A 20 -5.41 -11.47 -18.15
C HIS A 20 -4.68 -11.37 -16.82
N ALA A 21 -4.46 -10.15 -16.34
CA ALA A 21 -3.70 -9.88 -15.12
C ALA A 21 -4.56 -10.08 -13.85
N LEU A 22 -5.87 -9.85 -13.94
CA LEU A 22 -6.85 -10.20 -12.89
C LEU A 22 -8.07 -10.86 -13.54
N ARG A 23 -8.60 -11.88 -12.87
CA ARG A 23 -9.70 -12.72 -13.34
C ARG A 23 -10.79 -12.82 -12.27
N SER A 24 -11.82 -11.99 -12.40
CA SER A 24 -13.04 -12.08 -11.56
C SER A 24 -12.76 -12.06 -10.05
N VAL A 25 -11.91 -11.13 -9.59
CA VAL A 25 -11.50 -11.02 -8.18
C VAL A 25 -12.64 -10.42 -7.37
N ASP A 26 -13.11 -11.17 -6.37
CA ASP A 26 -14.01 -10.72 -5.33
C ASP A 26 -13.20 -10.55 -4.03
N LEU A 27 -13.13 -9.32 -3.51
CA LEU A 27 -12.36 -8.97 -2.32
C LEU A 27 -13.13 -8.00 -1.44
N ASN A 28 -13.15 -8.27 -0.15
CA ASN A 28 -13.71 -7.37 0.85
C ASN A 28 -12.66 -7.08 1.92
N VAL A 29 -12.45 -5.79 2.24
CA VAL A 29 -11.61 -5.36 3.36
C VAL A 29 -12.42 -4.39 4.21
N GLY A 30 -12.45 -4.63 5.51
CA GLY A 30 -13.11 -3.77 6.50
C GLY A 30 -12.27 -2.56 6.86
N ASP A 31 -12.88 -1.67 7.65
CA ASP A 31 -12.12 -0.61 8.30
C ASP A 31 -11.21 -1.21 9.38
N ASN A 32 -10.05 -0.60 9.55
CA ASN A 32 -9.05 -1.02 10.53
C ASN A 32 -8.66 -2.50 10.43
N GLU A 33 -8.49 -3.01 9.21
CA GLU A 33 -7.84 -4.29 8.96
C GLU A 33 -6.38 -4.09 8.53
N MET A 34 -5.49 -4.99 8.95
CA MET A 34 -4.13 -5.11 8.44
C MET A 34 -4.00 -6.40 7.64
N VAL A 35 -3.88 -6.26 6.32
CA VAL A 35 -4.00 -7.38 5.35
C VAL A 35 -2.74 -7.51 4.53
N ALA A 36 -2.19 -8.72 4.43
CA ALA A 36 -1.13 -9.05 3.49
C ALA A 36 -1.71 -9.59 2.17
N ILE A 37 -1.19 -9.09 1.05
CA ILE A 37 -1.47 -9.61 -0.30
C ILE A 37 -0.21 -10.31 -0.79
N MET A 38 -0.27 -11.62 -0.93
CA MET A 38 0.86 -12.48 -1.29
C MET A 38 0.64 -13.22 -2.60
N GLY A 39 1.70 -13.82 -3.12
CA GLY A 39 1.68 -14.67 -4.32
C GLY A 39 3.01 -14.59 -5.08
N SER A 40 3.23 -15.50 -6.01
CA SER A 40 4.42 -15.54 -6.85
C SER A 40 4.53 -14.30 -7.77
N SER A 41 5.71 -14.11 -8.37
CA SER A 41 5.87 -13.11 -9.44
C SER A 41 4.87 -13.40 -10.57
N GLY A 42 4.22 -12.36 -11.10
CA GLY A 42 3.22 -12.50 -12.16
C GLY A 42 1.83 -12.94 -11.70
N SER A 43 1.59 -13.19 -10.40
CA SER A 43 0.28 -13.64 -9.90
C SER A 43 -0.82 -12.58 -9.95
N GLY A 44 -0.51 -11.30 -10.23
CA GLY A 44 -1.47 -10.20 -10.31
C GLY A 44 -1.46 -9.22 -9.11
N LYS A 45 -0.55 -9.39 -8.12
CA LYS A 45 -0.48 -8.52 -6.91
C LYS A 45 -0.39 -7.03 -7.23
N SER A 46 0.61 -6.64 -8.02
CA SER A 46 0.80 -5.22 -8.39
C SER A 46 -0.36 -4.69 -9.22
N THR A 47 -1.00 -5.55 -10.03
CA THR A 47 -2.22 -5.16 -10.75
C THR A 47 -3.38 -4.94 -9.80
N LEU A 48 -3.60 -5.83 -8.82
CA LEU A 48 -4.64 -5.65 -7.80
C LEU A 48 -4.38 -4.40 -6.97
N MET A 49 -3.13 -4.18 -6.55
CA MET A 49 -2.72 -2.97 -5.84
C MET A 49 -3.02 -1.70 -6.66
N ASN A 50 -2.72 -1.70 -7.96
CA ASN A 50 -3.01 -0.57 -8.85
C ASN A 50 -4.52 -0.31 -8.99
N MET A 51 -5.35 -1.37 -8.99
CA MET A 51 -6.82 -1.20 -9.02
C MET A 51 -7.33 -0.60 -7.70
N ILE A 52 -6.98 -1.22 -6.56
CA ILE A 52 -7.41 -0.76 -5.23
C ILE A 52 -6.89 0.65 -4.96
N GLY A 53 -5.65 0.94 -5.36
CA GLY A 53 -5.03 2.25 -5.21
C GLY A 53 -5.50 3.32 -6.19
N CYS A 54 -6.47 3.05 -7.05
CA CYS A 54 -6.97 3.99 -8.06
C CYS A 54 -5.88 4.52 -9.00
N LEU A 55 -4.81 3.72 -9.22
CA LEU A 55 -3.73 4.03 -10.19
C LEU A 55 -4.10 3.61 -11.60
N ASP A 56 -4.95 2.60 -11.75
CA ASP A 56 -5.44 2.10 -13.03
C ASP A 56 -6.93 1.74 -12.89
N ARG A 57 -7.59 1.43 -14.01
CA ARG A 57 -9.01 1.09 -14.07
C ARG A 57 -9.20 -0.39 -14.37
N PRO A 58 -10.23 -1.03 -13.80
CA PRO A 58 -10.61 -2.38 -14.19
C PRO A 58 -11.10 -2.40 -15.65
N THR A 59 -10.92 -3.55 -16.31
CA THR A 59 -11.53 -3.80 -17.63
C THR A 59 -13.01 -4.15 -17.47
N SER A 60 -13.35 -4.84 -16.38
CA SER A 60 -14.74 -5.18 -16.01
C SER A 60 -14.84 -5.44 -14.51
N GLY A 61 -16.07 -5.57 -14.01
CA GLY A 61 -16.36 -5.70 -12.59
C GLY A 61 -16.57 -4.34 -11.93
N THR A 62 -16.75 -4.36 -10.60
CA THR A 62 -17.05 -3.17 -9.80
C THR A 62 -16.03 -3.06 -8.67
N TYR A 63 -15.63 -1.85 -8.35
CA TYR A 63 -14.84 -1.53 -7.16
C TYR A 63 -15.51 -0.40 -6.38
N LEU A 64 -15.94 -0.72 -5.15
CA LEU A 64 -16.48 0.25 -4.20
C LEU A 64 -15.41 0.59 -3.16
N LEU A 65 -15.14 1.87 -3.00
CA LEU A 65 -14.29 2.42 -1.94
C LEU A 65 -15.19 3.23 -1.01
N ASP A 66 -15.28 2.82 0.25
CA ASP A 66 -16.16 3.44 1.25
C ASP A 66 -17.61 3.61 0.72
N GLY A 67 -18.13 2.56 0.05
CA GLY A 67 -19.46 2.52 -0.57
C GLY A 67 -19.60 3.28 -1.89
N HIS A 68 -18.58 3.98 -2.38
CA HIS A 68 -18.62 4.74 -3.62
C HIS A 68 -18.01 3.95 -4.78
N ASP A 69 -18.72 3.81 -5.89
CA ASP A 69 -18.22 3.12 -7.08
C ASP A 69 -17.15 3.97 -7.79
N VAL A 70 -15.89 3.55 -7.66
CA VAL A 70 -14.74 4.20 -8.30
C VAL A 70 -14.36 3.58 -9.64
N SER A 71 -14.93 2.43 -10.00
CA SER A 71 -14.55 1.68 -11.22
C SER A 71 -14.85 2.44 -12.52
N ARG A 72 -15.79 3.38 -12.50
CA ARG A 72 -16.21 4.18 -13.67
C ARG A 72 -15.72 5.63 -13.64
N MET A 73 -15.03 6.03 -12.59
CA MET A 73 -14.55 7.41 -12.42
C MET A 73 -13.54 7.82 -13.51
N GLY A 74 -13.56 9.11 -13.88
CA GLY A 74 -12.60 9.72 -14.79
C GLY A 74 -11.20 9.82 -14.18
N PRO A 75 -10.13 10.06 -15.00
CA PRO A 75 -8.77 10.20 -14.48
C PRO A 75 -8.61 11.26 -13.40
N ALA A 76 -9.30 12.39 -13.54
CA ALA A 76 -9.25 13.50 -12.59
C ALA A 76 -9.92 13.11 -11.25
N GLU A 77 -11.05 12.40 -11.30
CA GLU A 77 -11.77 11.93 -10.11
C GLU A 77 -10.93 10.87 -9.37
N LEU A 78 -10.37 9.90 -10.10
CA LEU A 78 -9.46 8.89 -9.52
C LEU A 78 -8.22 9.55 -8.90
N ALA A 79 -7.67 10.61 -9.52
CA ALA A 79 -6.53 11.32 -8.94
C ALA A 79 -6.90 12.03 -7.63
N LYS A 80 -8.12 12.54 -7.52
CA LYS A 80 -8.65 13.13 -6.27
C LYS A 80 -8.85 12.06 -5.20
N VAL A 81 -9.55 10.96 -5.53
CA VAL A 81 -9.75 9.83 -4.62
C VAL A 81 -8.40 9.31 -4.11
N ARG A 82 -7.44 9.08 -5.01
CA ARG A 82 -6.09 8.64 -4.65
C ARG A 82 -5.39 9.59 -3.69
N ASN A 83 -5.46 10.89 -3.93
CA ASN A 83 -4.82 11.89 -3.08
C ASN A 83 -5.45 11.99 -1.68
N GLU A 84 -6.78 11.82 -1.58
CA GLU A 84 -7.55 12.02 -0.35
C GLU A 84 -7.74 10.72 0.46
N GLN A 85 -7.85 9.57 -0.22
CA GLN A 85 -8.28 8.31 0.40
C GLN A 85 -7.19 7.25 0.49
N VAL A 86 -6.08 7.38 -0.29
CA VAL A 86 -5.05 6.34 -0.39
C VAL A 86 -3.66 6.91 -0.16
N GLY A 87 -2.96 6.39 0.83
CA GLY A 87 -1.53 6.63 1.03
C GLY A 87 -0.71 5.50 0.42
N PHE A 88 0.36 5.84 -0.32
CA PHE A 88 1.24 4.86 -0.94
C PHE A 88 2.64 4.87 -0.34
N VAL A 89 3.15 3.68 -0.05
CA VAL A 89 4.52 3.41 0.35
C VAL A 89 5.11 2.38 -0.62
N PHE A 90 6.19 2.73 -1.32
CA PHE A 90 6.83 1.88 -2.32
C PHE A 90 8.18 1.34 -1.84
N GLN A 91 8.61 0.22 -2.38
CA GLN A 91 9.91 -0.40 -2.12
C GLN A 91 11.08 0.55 -2.42
N SER A 92 11.01 1.31 -3.51
CA SER A 92 12.05 2.28 -3.93
C SER A 92 11.87 3.68 -3.32
N PHE A 93 11.03 3.82 -2.27
CA PHE A 93 10.75 5.05 -1.53
C PHE A 93 10.09 6.16 -2.37
N GLU A 94 10.40 6.28 -3.65
CA GLU A 94 9.89 7.29 -4.61
C GLU A 94 9.98 8.71 -4.05
N LEU A 95 11.14 9.06 -3.47
CA LEU A 95 11.44 10.40 -2.98
C LEU A 95 12.05 11.27 -4.08
N LEU A 96 11.65 12.53 -4.13
CA LEU A 96 12.25 13.51 -5.02
C LEU A 96 13.67 13.87 -4.54
N PRO A 97 14.73 13.53 -5.29
CA PRO A 97 16.11 13.58 -4.79
C PRO A 97 16.63 15.00 -4.52
N ARG A 98 16.03 16.01 -5.17
CA ARG A 98 16.41 17.43 -5.02
C ARG A 98 15.63 18.14 -3.90
N GLN A 99 14.62 17.51 -3.33
CA GLN A 99 13.79 18.04 -2.25
C GLN A 99 14.27 17.46 -0.91
N ASP A 100 14.13 18.24 0.16
CA ASP A 100 14.36 17.74 1.53
C ASP A 100 13.17 16.87 2.02
N ALA A 101 13.31 16.27 3.20
CA ALA A 101 12.28 15.40 3.78
C ALA A 101 10.94 16.14 3.96
N LEU A 102 10.99 17.39 4.45
CA LEU A 102 9.79 18.21 4.64
C LEU A 102 9.07 18.47 3.31
N GLN A 103 9.82 18.85 2.27
CA GLN A 103 9.28 19.12 0.94
C GLN A 103 8.70 17.87 0.29
N ASN A 104 9.35 16.69 0.47
CA ASN A 104 8.80 15.42 -0.01
C ASN A 104 7.47 15.08 0.67
N VAL A 105 7.37 15.31 1.98
CA VAL A 105 6.13 15.03 2.73
C VAL A 105 5.02 16.03 2.38
N GLU A 106 5.34 17.29 2.06
CA GLU A 106 4.35 18.31 1.67
C GLU A 106 3.62 18.02 0.34
N LEU A 107 4.17 17.17 -0.55
CA LEU A 107 3.68 16.98 -1.92
C LEU A 107 2.17 16.68 -2.02
N PRO A 108 1.57 15.76 -1.24
CA PRO A 108 0.14 15.47 -1.35
C PRO A 108 -0.74 16.70 -1.08
N LEU A 109 -0.32 17.60 -0.19
CA LEU A 109 -1.05 18.83 0.13
C LEU A 109 -0.95 19.88 -0.98
N ILE A 110 0.07 19.82 -1.83
CA ILE A 110 0.21 20.70 -2.98
C ILE A 110 -0.81 20.31 -4.06
N TYR A 111 -1.03 19.00 -4.24
CA TYR A 111 -1.93 18.45 -5.25
C TYR A 111 -3.41 18.43 -4.81
N SER A 112 -3.70 18.52 -3.51
CA SER A 112 -5.08 18.45 -3.00
C SER A 112 -5.95 19.65 -3.36
N GLY A 113 -5.39 20.70 -3.98
CA GLY A 113 -6.12 21.95 -4.26
C GLY A 113 -6.57 22.70 -2.99
N SER A 114 -6.14 22.22 -1.81
CA SER A 114 -6.48 22.82 -0.53
C SER A 114 -5.97 24.26 -0.47
N SER A 115 -6.87 25.22 -0.29
CA SER A 115 -6.57 26.66 -0.10
C SER A 115 -5.85 26.95 1.23
N LYS A 116 -5.51 25.93 2.01
CA LYS A 116 -4.76 26.08 3.27
C LYS A 116 -3.37 26.66 2.95
N GLY A 117 -3.08 27.83 3.50
CA GLY A 117 -1.84 28.58 3.25
C GLY A 117 -0.57 27.75 3.53
N TRP A 118 0.54 28.15 2.93
CA TRP A 118 1.86 27.50 3.00
C TRP A 118 2.31 27.14 4.43
N GLY A 119 2.06 28.02 5.42
CA GLY A 119 2.40 27.76 6.82
C GLY A 119 1.65 26.56 7.41
N SER A 120 0.38 26.36 7.03
CA SER A 120 -0.43 25.22 7.49
C SER A 120 0.09 23.89 6.89
N ARG A 121 0.47 23.88 5.60
CA ARG A 121 1.05 22.69 4.96
C ARG A 121 2.34 22.25 5.63
N ARG A 122 3.25 23.19 5.85
CA ARG A 122 4.52 22.90 6.53
C ARG A 122 4.35 22.39 7.96
N ARG A 123 3.39 22.92 8.70
CA ARG A 123 3.08 22.43 10.05
C ARG A 123 2.65 20.97 10.00
N ARG A 124 1.66 20.62 9.16
CA ARG A 124 1.19 19.24 9.01
C ARG A 124 2.30 18.28 8.57
N ALA A 125 3.16 18.70 7.64
CA ALA A 125 4.29 17.88 7.20
C ALA A 125 5.33 17.66 8.32
N ARG A 126 5.57 18.64 9.20
CA ARG A 126 6.43 18.46 10.39
C ARG A 126 5.79 17.50 11.39
N GLU A 127 4.50 17.62 11.62
CA GLU A 127 3.75 16.72 12.49
C GLU A 127 3.80 15.28 11.97
N ALA A 128 3.63 15.06 10.65
CA ALA A 128 3.77 13.75 10.04
C ALA A 128 5.20 13.18 10.17
N LEU A 129 6.25 14.01 9.98
CA LEU A 129 7.64 13.59 10.18
C LEU A 129 7.93 13.27 11.66
N ALA A 130 7.33 14.00 12.59
CA ALA A 130 7.46 13.70 14.02
C ALA A 130 6.84 12.36 14.39
N ARG A 131 5.66 12.03 13.83
CA ARG A 131 4.99 10.72 14.04
C ARG A 131 5.86 9.52 13.62
N VAL A 132 6.74 9.70 12.64
CA VAL A 132 7.66 8.64 12.19
C VAL A 132 9.07 8.79 12.78
N GLY A 133 9.28 9.65 13.78
CA GLY A 133 10.56 9.80 14.49
C GLY A 133 11.65 10.56 13.71
N LEU A 134 11.26 11.49 12.81
CA LEU A 134 12.20 12.24 11.96
C LEU A 134 12.19 13.75 12.21
N SER A 135 11.86 14.21 13.42
CA SER A 135 11.81 15.63 13.77
C SER A 135 13.16 16.37 13.56
N ASP A 136 14.27 15.68 13.73
CA ASP A 136 15.63 16.22 13.59
C ASP A 136 16.20 16.11 12.16
N ARG A 137 15.46 15.44 11.24
CA ARG A 137 15.88 15.16 9.85
C ARG A 137 15.08 15.92 8.79
N ILE A 138 14.22 16.85 9.18
CA ILE A 138 13.28 17.55 8.29
C ILE A 138 13.91 18.25 7.09
N ARG A 139 15.19 18.69 7.20
CA ARG A 139 15.94 19.39 6.15
C ARG A 139 16.92 18.49 5.40
N HIS A 140 17.00 17.19 5.73
CA HIS A 140 17.89 16.26 5.04
C HIS A 140 17.31 15.88 3.69
N ARG A 141 18.15 15.80 2.67
CA ARG A 141 17.81 15.28 1.34
C ARG A 141 17.91 13.76 1.34
N PRO A 142 17.26 13.05 0.40
CA PRO A 142 17.27 11.59 0.33
C PRO A 142 18.68 10.96 0.33
N ASN A 143 19.68 11.61 -0.28
CA ASN A 143 21.06 11.14 -0.27
C ASN A 143 21.78 11.30 1.10
N GLN A 144 21.18 11.97 2.06
CA GLN A 144 21.69 12.17 3.42
C GLN A 144 20.97 11.30 4.46
N LEU A 145 20.03 10.44 3.98
CA LEU A 145 19.19 9.59 4.80
C LEU A 145 19.55 8.11 4.59
N SER A 146 19.49 7.31 5.67
CA SER A 146 19.56 5.85 5.57
C SER A 146 18.35 5.28 4.84
N GLY A 147 18.38 4.00 4.46
CA GLY A 147 17.25 3.29 3.86
C GLY A 147 15.97 3.40 4.70
N GLY A 148 16.07 3.06 5.99
CA GLY A 148 14.95 3.16 6.92
C GLY A 148 14.44 4.59 7.13
N GLN A 149 15.33 5.59 7.16
CA GLN A 149 14.93 6.99 7.24
C GLN A 149 14.17 7.44 5.96
N LYS A 150 14.61 7.00 4.77
CA LYS A 150 13.89 7.24 3.51
C LYS A 150 12.50 6.62 3.55
N GLN A 151 12.39 5.38 4.05
CA GLN A 151 11.11 4.69 4.17
C GLN A 151 10.19 5.41 5.16
N ARG A 152 10.69 5.86 6.30
CA ARG A 152 9.93 6.69 7.24
C ARG A 152 9.45 8.00 6.61
N VAL A 153 10.25 8.67 5.76
CA VAL A 153 9.80 9.85 4.99
C VAL A 153 8.67 9.48 4.02
N ALA A 154 8.79 8.34 3.32
CA ALA A 154 7.74 7.86 2.41
C ALA A 154 6.44 7.54 3.17
N ILE A 155 6.53 6.92 4.35
CA ILE A 155 5.38 6.66 5.23
C ILE A 155 4.76 7.98 5.72
N ALA A 156 5.58 8.95 6.19
CA ALA A 156 5.09 10.26 6.61
C ALA A 156 4.32 10.99 5.49
N ARG A 157 4.84 10.91 4.25
CA ARG A 157 4.17 11.43 3.05
C ARG A 157 2.84 10.72 2.80
N ALA A 158 2.81 9.41 2.94
CA ALA A 158 1.61 8.60 2.70
C ALA A 158 0.49 8.90 3.70
N ILE A 159 0.80 9.12 4.98
CA ILE A 159 -0.21 9.38 6.03
C ILE A 159 -0.60 10.86 6.16
N LEU A 160 0.04 11.78 5.44
CA LEU A 160 -0.13 13.23 5.60
C LEU A 160 -1.58 13.71 5.41
N ASN A 161 -2.31 13.12 4.49
CA ASN A 161 -3.72 13.46 4.21
C ASN A 161 -4.71 12.65 5.06
N GLU A 162 -4.24 11.87 6.03
CA GLU A 162 -5.08 10.99 6.86
C GLU A 162 -5.93 10.06 5.98
N PRO A 163 -5.28 9.28 5.07
CA PRO A 163 -5.99 8.45 4.10
C PRO A 163 -6.77 7.35 4.81
N ARG A 164 -7.85 6.86 4.17
CA ARG A 164 -8.61 5.70 4.66
C ARG A 164 -7.80 4.40 4.55
N ILE A 165 -6.93 4.32 3.55
CA ILE A 165 -6.12 3.13 3.26
C ILE A 165 -4.66 3.52 3.14
N LEU A 166 -3.79 2.81 3.85
CA LEU A 166 -2.34 2.85 3.65
C LEU A 166 -1.91 1.60 2.89
N MET A 167 -1.43 1.76 1.67
CA MET A 167 -0.96 0.68 0.80
C MET A 167 0.56 0.67 0.75
N ALA A 168 1.16 -0.48 0.98
CA ALA A 168 2.61 -0.67 0.96
C ALA A 168 2.99 -1.78 -0.01
N ASP A 169 3.84 -1.47 -1.00
CA ASP A 169 4.39 -2.41 -1.98
C ASP A 169 5.81 -2.77 -1.60
N GLU A 170 6.02 -3.99 -1.13
CA GLU A 170 7.31 -4.52 -0.66
C GLU A 170 8.06 -3.51 0.25
N PRO A 171 7.43 -3.01 1.34
CA PRO A 171 7.93 -1.84 2.08
C PRO A 171 9.27 -2.06 2.78
N THR A 172 9.73 -3.31 2.87
CA THR A 172 10.95 -3.74 3.56
C THR A 172 12.00 -4.32 2.62
N GLY A 173 11.66 -4.55 1.35
CA GLY A 173 12.51 -5.29 0.41
C GLY A 173 13.89 -4.67 0.08
N ASN A 174 14.15 -3.41 0.49
CA ASN A 174 15.44 -2.73 0.33
C ASN A 174 16.09 -2.37 1.68
N LEU A 175 15.68 -3.02 2.77
CA LEU A 175 16.13 -2.72 4.13
C LEU A 175 16.86 -3.92 4.76
N ASP A 176 17.74 -3.64 5.71
CA ASP A 176 18.32 -4.68 6.56
C ASP A 176 17.27 -5.19 7.59
N SER A 177 17.54 -6.34 8.19
CA SER A 177 16.60 -7.02 9.10
C SER A 177 16.21 -6.17 10.32
N GLY A 178 17.16 -5.43 10.90
CA GLY A 178 16.87 -4.56 12.04
C GLY A 178 15.95 -3.42 11.66
N THR A 179 16.24 -2.75 10.54
CA THR A 179 15.42 -1.68 9.99
C THR A 179 14.04 -2.20 9.54
N THR A 180 13.97 -3.43 8.98
CA THR A 180 12.71 -4.11 8.63
C THR A 180 11.78 -4.19 9.83
N THR A 181 12.29 -4.69 10.97
CA THR A 181 11.51 -4.78 12.21
C THR A 181 10.96 -3.42 12.65
N GLU A 182 11.78 -2.38 12.59
CA GLU A 182 11.36 -1.03 12.97
C GLU A 182 10.25 -0.47 12.05
N ILE A 183 10.32 -0.76 10.76
CA ILE A 183 9.30 -0.30 9.79
C ILE A 183 7.99 -1.08 9.96
N LEU A 184 8.05 -2.40 10.20
CA LEU A 184 6.86 -3.21 10.48
C LEU A 184 6.18 -2.78 11.79
N GLU A 185 6.97 -2.46 12.82
CA GLU A 185 6.43 -1.90 14.07
C GLU A 185 5.74 -0.56 13.85
N LEU A 186 6.27 0.31 12.98
CA LEU A 186 5.60 1.56 12.62
C LEU A 186 4.26 1.31 11.90
N PHE A 187 4.17 0.32 10.99
CA PHE A 187 2.90 -0.05 10.37
C PHE A 187 1.90 -0.58 11.40
N ARG A 188 2.37 -1.39 12.37
CA ARG A 188 1.54 -1.91 13.46
C ARG A 188 0.98 -0.77 14.32
N GLN A 189 1.82 0.20 14.71
CA GLN A 189 1.39 1.38 15.47
C GLN A 189 0.33 2.19 14.71
N LEU A 190 0.52 2.44 13.41
CA LEU A 190 -0.46 3.13 12.58
C LEU A 190 -1.79 2.36 12.51
N HIS A 191 -1.72 1.03 12.42
CA HIS A 191 -2.92 0.18 12.44
C HIS A 191 -3.64 0.25 13.80
N GLU A 192 -2.92 0.21 14.93
CA GLU A 192 -3.48 0.37 16.27
C GLU A 192 -4.14 1.75 16.47
N GLU A 193 -3.67 2.78 15.77
CA GLU A 193 -4.29 4.11 15.70
C GLU A 193 -5.57 4.15 14.83
N GLY A 194 -5.97 3.03 14.22
CA GLY A 194 -7.19 2.90 13.40
C GLY A 194 -6.96 2.93 11.89
N GLN A 195 -5.70 2.90 11.41
CA GLN A 195 -5.39 2.91 9.99
C GLN A 195 -5.65 1.54 9.36
N THR A 196 -6.40 1.48 8.25
CA THR A 196 -6.45 0.27 7.42
C THR A 196 -5.16 0.17 6.61
N VAL A 197 -4.49 -1.00 6.67
CA VAL A 197 -3.18 -1.22 6.05
C VAL A 197 -3.23 -2.43 5.11
N LEU A 198 -2.81 -2.24 3.85
CA LEU A 198 -2.63 -3.31 2.89
C LEU A 198 -1.15 -3.41 2.54
N ILE A 199 -0.53 -4.55 2.80
CA ILE A 199 0.88 -4.80 2.48
C ILE A 199 0.97 -5.85 1.36
N VAL A 200 1.51 -5.46 0.23
CA VAL A 200 1.90 -6.40 -0.84
C VAL A 200 3.30 -6.88 -0.54
N THR A 201 3.47 -8.19 -0.41
CA THR A 201 4.79 -8.78 -0.12
C THR A 201 4.88 -10.23 -0.62
N HIS A 202 6.08 -10.73 -0.75
CA HIS A 202 6.37 -12.15 -0.94
C HIS A 202 7.06 -12.76 0.29
N GLU A 203 7.33 -11.96 1.33
CA GLU A 203 8.00 -12.37 2.55
C GLU A 203 6.97 -12.85 3.59
N ASP A 204 7.09 -14.11 4.02
CA ASP A 204 6.18 -14.69 5.03
C ASP A 204 6.32 -14.00 6.40
N GLU A 205 7.52 -13.51 6.75
CA GLU A 205 7.76 -12.74 7.98
C GLU A 205 6.96 -11.44 8.03
N VAL A 206 6.86 -10.74 6.90
CA VAL A 206 6.05 -9.52 6.76
C VAL A 206 4.56 -9.84 6.86
N ALA A 207 4.13 -10.92 6.20
CA ALA A 207 2.74 -11.36 6.24
C ALA A 207 2.32 -11.79 7.65
N ALA A 208 3.23 -12.39 8.42
CA ALA A 208 2.98 -12.80 9.81
C ALA A 208 2.66 -11.61 10.75
N CYS A 209 3.06 -10.39 10.40
CA CYS A 209 2.70 -9.19 11.14
C CYS A 209 1.26 -8.69 10.86
N CYS A 210 0.58 -9.27 9.85
CA CYS A 210 -0.78 -8.90 9.47
C CYS A 210 -1.82 -9.78 10.19
N GLN A 211 -3.08 -9.38 10.13
CA GLN A 211 -4.19 -10.15 10.71
C GLN A 211 -4.70 -11.22 9.74
N ARG A 212 -4.59 -10.96 8.42
CA ARG A 212 -5.19 -11.74 7.34
C ARG A 212 -4.27 -11.78 6.13
N VAL A 213 -4.24 -12.90 5.46
CA VAL A 213 -3.42 -13.13 4.26
C VAL A 213 -4.31 -13.50 3.09
N ILE A 214 -4.17 -12.76 2.01
CA ILE A 214 -4.80 -13.02 0.71
C ILE A 214 -3.73 -13.49 -0.25
N ARG A 215 -3.86 -14.71 -0.76
CA ARG A 215 -2.91 -15.26 -1.73
C ARG A 215 -3.49 -15.22 -3.13
N LEU A 216 -2.77 -14.53 -4.02
CA LEU A 216 -3.09 -14.50 -5.45
C LEU A 216 -2.30 -15.56 -6.21
N ARG A 217 -2.98 -16.18 -7.17
CA ARG A 217 -2.38 -17.09 -8.14
C ARG A 217 -3.07 -16.90 -9.49
N ASP A 218 -2.29 -16.69 -10.56
CA ASP A 218 -2.77 -16.59 -11.95
C ASP A 218 -3.91 -15.57 -12.15
N GLY A 219 -3.88 -14.46 -11.38
CA GLY A 219 -4.87 -13.38 -11.43
C GLY A 219 -6.15 -13.62 -10.63
N GLU A 220 -6.20 -14.67 -9.82
CA GLU A 220 -7.34 -15.04 -8.97
C GLU A 220 -6.94 -15.09 -7.49
N ILE A 221 -7.90 -14.96 -6.57
CA ILE A 221 -7.69 -15.21 -5.15
C ILE A 221 -7.70 -16.72 -4.92
N ALA A 222 -6.55 -17.28 -4.61
CA ALA A 222 -6.39 -18.71 -4.30
C ALA A 222 -6.76 -19.04 -2.84
N SER A 223 -6.51 -18.12 -1.92
CA SER A 223 -6.93 -18.23 -0.52
C SER A 223 -7.05 -16.86 0.12
N ASP A 224 -7.91 -16.76 1.13
CA ASP A 224 -8.18 -15.59 1.93
C ASP A 224 -8.48 -16.07 3.36
N LYS A 225 -7.52 -15.90 4.29
CA LYS A 225 -7.54 -16.54 5.60
C LYS A 225 -6.92 -15.66 6.69
N PRO A 226 -7.32 -15.83 7.96
CA PRO A 226 -6.55 -15.33 9.08
C PRO A 226 -5.10 -15.82 9.01
N VAL A 227 -4.15 -14.97 9.41
CA VAL A 227 -2.70 -15.29 9.33
C VAL A 227 -2.34 -16.59 10.07
N ALA A 228 -2.96 -16.86 11.21
CA ALA A 228 -2.72 -18.08 11.99
C ALA A 228 -3.06 -19.37 11.20
N GLU A 229 -4.13 -19.34 10.41
CA GLU A 229 -4.55 -20.48 9.57
C GLU A 229 -3.69 -20.62 8.31
N ASP A 230 -3.20 -19.51 7.76
CA ASP A 230 -2.34 -19.51 6.58
C ASP A 230 -0.98 -20.12 6.91
N ILE A 231 -0.34 -19.70 8.03
CA ILE A 231 0.94 -20.23 8.51
C ILE A 231 0.83 -21.74 8.83
N ALA A 232 -0.22 -22.15 9.55
CA ALA A 232 -0.44 -23.56 9.87
C ALA A 232 -0.60 -24.43 8.61
N GLY A 233 -1.29 -23.91 7.58
CA GLY A 233 -1.48 -24.60 6.30
C GLY A 233 -0.19 -24.73 5.48
N GLN A 234 0.79 -23.84 5.64
CA GLN A 234 2.09 -23.94 4.99
C GLN A 234 2.99 -24.99 5.65
N SER A 235 3.04 -25.01 6.99
CA SER A 235 3.80 -26.01 7.73
C SER A 235 3.36 -27.43 7.38
N ALA A 236 2.05 -27.67 7.26
CA ALA A 236 1.50 -28.97 6.86
C ALA A 236 1.83 -29.37 5.40
N ARG A 237 2.09 -28.40 4.49
CA ARG A 237 2.50 -28.68 3.10
C ARG A 237 4.01 -28.89 2.97
N GLY A 238 4.80 -28.21 3.80
CA GLY A 238 6.27 -28.39 3.85
C GLY A 238 6.67 -29.81 4.24
N ASP A 239 5.95 -30.41 5.18
CA ASP A 239 6.19 -31.81 5.62
C ASP A 239 5.80 -32.86 4.57
N GLN A 240 4.96 -32.52 3.58
CA GLN A 240 4.57 -33.46 2.51
C GLN A 240 5.51 -33.45 1.29
N LEU A 241 6.42 -32.47 1.20
CA LEU A 241 7.41 -32.37 0.12
C LEU A 241 8.80 -32.89 0.52
N SER A 242 8.95 -33.46 1.71
CA SER A 242 10.19 -34.02 2.26
C SER A 242 10.19 -35.55 2.27
N CYS A 243 9.48 -36.20 1.34
CA CYS A 243 9.53 -37.66 1.13
C CYS A 243 9.95 -38.01 -0.28
#